data_2b96627ed8f66dc166129b92fa31e22b
#
_entry.id   2b96627ed8f66dc166129b92fa31e22b
#
_cell.length_a   1.000
_cell.length_b   1.000
_cell.length_c   1.000
_cell.angle_alpha   90.00
_cell.angle_beta   90.00
_cell.angle_gamma   90.00
#
_symmetry.space_group_name_H-M   'P 1'
#
loop_
_entity.id
_entity.type
_entity.pdbx_description
1 polymer ?
#
loop_
_entity_poly.entity_id
_entity_poly.type
_entity_poly.pdbx_seq_one_letter_code
_entity_poly.pdbx_strand_id
1 'polypeptide(L)'
;YVVPFFSPGGPKSDNSYIGGTRMVRGIRYNRATGKGLGYFNAELRWNFWNFTIWNQNIGLMVSGFCDGIHVFRQYDLTNVTGYAPELYSKFINTSRRDRMHISAGGSLKVIFNRNFIINAEIARCTSRQDGTWAIYCNSGFYF
;
A
#
# COMPACT_ATOMS: atom_id res chain seq x y z
N TYR A 1 14.53 11.68 4.81
CA TYR A 1 14.14 11.70 3.39
C TYR A 1 12.64 11.41 3.28
N VAL A 2 11.89 12.34 2.73
CA VAL A 2 10.51 12.13 2.31
C VAL A 2 10.58 11.83 0.82
N VAL A 3 10.19 10.63 0.41
CA VAL A 3 10.12 10.27 -1.01
C VAL A 3 8.63 10.20 -1.37
N PRO A 4 8.04 11.26 -1.93
CA PRO A 4 6.73 11.14 -2.52
C PRO A 4 6.89 10.43 -3.86
N PHE A 5 6.32 9.24 -3.97
CA PHE A 5 6.21 8.56 -5.25
C PHE A 5 4.78 8.73 -5.78
N PHE A 6 4.64 9.59 -6.77
CA PHE A 6 3.39 9.76 -7.50
C PHE A 6 3.56 9.08 -8.86
N SER A 7 2.88 7.97 -9.08
CA SER A 7 2.83 7.33 -10.39
C SER A 7 1.46 7.55 -11.04
N PRO A 8 1.35 8.42 -12.04
CA PRO A 8 0.13 8.56 -12.83
C PRO A 8 0.08 7.50 -13.94
N GLY A 9 0.68 6.34 -13.76
CA GLY A 9 0.67 5.25 -14.72
C GLY A 9 -0.65 4.49 -14.71
N GLY A 10 -1.57 4.82 -15.58
CA GLY A 10 -2.67 3.92 -15.91
C GLY A 10 -2.11 2.72 -16.69
N PRO A 11 -2.38 1.47 -16.29
CA PRO A 11 -2.00 0.32 -17.11
C PRO A 11 -2.80 0.31 -18.40
N LYS A 12 -2.17 -0.16 -19.44
CA LYS A 12 -2.78 -0.36 -20.76
C LYS A 12 -3.79 -1.52 -20.80
N SER A 13 -4.08 -2.14 -19.67
CA SER A 13 -5.10 -3.20 -19.54
C SER A 13 -6.37 -2.62 -18.93
N ASP A 14 -7.51 -3.07 -19.42
CA ASP A 14 -8.84 -2.61 -18.95
C ASP A 14 -9.14 -2.92 -17.47
N ASN A 15 -8.28 -3.67 -16.79
CA ASN A 15 -8.42 -4.04 -15.40
C ASN A 15 -7.26 -3.50 -14.57
N SER A 16 -7.49 -2.40 -13.88
CA SER A 16 -6.52 -1.84 -12.94
C SER A 16 -6.94 -2.14 -11.52
N TYR A 17 -6.08 -2.83 -10.78
CA TYR A 17 -6.28 -3.06 -9.35
C TYR A 17 -5.10 -2.49 -8.56
N ILE A 18 -5.41 -1.87 -7.43
CA ILE A 18 -4.41 -1.40 -6.47
C ILE A 18 -4.75 -1.94 -5.09
N GLY A 19 -3.72 -2.28 -4.35
CA GLY A 19 -3.78 -2.79 -2.99
C GLY A 19 -2.73 -3.86 -2.75
N GLY A 20 -2.46 -4.13 -1.49
CA GLY A 20 -1.47 -5.11 -1.05
C GLY A 20 -0.10 -4.52 -0.71
N THR A 21 0.78 -5.38 -0.25
CA THR A 21 2.05 -5.04 0.39
C THR A 21 3.01 -4.20 -0.45
N ARG A 22 2.95 -4.33 -1.77
CA ARG A 22 3.90 -3.67 -2.67
C ARG A 22 3.49 -2.25 -3.08
N MET A 23 2.19 -1.98 -3.11
CA MET A 23 1.68 -0.69 -3.59
C MET A 23 1.20 0.18 -2.44
N VAL A 24 0.28 -0.33 -1.62
CA VAL A 24 -0.31 0.41 -0.51
C VAL A 24 -0.47 -0.53 0.68
N ARG A 25 0.35 -0.33 1.67
CA ARG A 25 0.42 -1.18 2.87
C ARG A 25 -0.85 -1.03 3.71
N GLY A 26 -1.31 -2.13 4.31
CA GLY A 26 -2.51 -2.14 5.16
C GLY A 26 -3.82 -2.29 4.40
N ILE A 27 -3.88 -1.98 3.12
CA ILE A 27 -5.06 -2.16 2.28
C ILE A 27 -5.05 -3.58 1.68
N ARG A 28 -6.20 -4.23 1.70
CA ARG A 28 -6.34 -5.59 1.15
C ARG A 28 -5.96 -5.62 -0.33
N TYR A 29 -5.37 -6.75 -0.74
CA TYR A 29 -4.99 -6.96 -2.12
C TYR A 29 -6.19 -6.81 -3.06
N ASN A 30 -6.01 -6.10 -4.17
CA ASN A 30 -7.05 -5.82 -5.18
C ASN A 30 -8.31 -5.14 -4.63
N ARG A 31 -8.20 -4.38 -3.55
CA ARG A 31 -9.36 -3.73 -2.93
C ARG A 31 -9.92 -2.58 -3.75
N ALA A 32 -9.04 -1.78 -4.35
CA ALA A 32 -9.44 -0.67 -5.21
C ALA A 32 -9.38 -1.08 -6.68
N THR A 33 -10.50 -0.94 -7.37
CA THR A 33 -10.62 -1.26 -8.80
C THR A 33 -11.30 -0.10 -9.52
N GLY A 34 -10.82 0.22 -10.72
CA GLY A 34 -11.41 1.30 -11.52
C GLY A 34 -10.66 1.54 -12.82
N LYS A 35 -11.27 2.33 -13.71
CA LYS A 35 -10.63 2.76 -14.97
C LYS A 35 -9.52 3.79 -14.75
N GLY A 36 -9.55 4.51 -13.63
CA GLY A 36 -8.53 5.48 -13.27
C GLY A 36 -8.26 5.42 -11.77
N LEU A 37 -7.06 5.05 -11.40
CA LEU A 37 -6.60 4.88 -10.02
C LEU A 37 -5.35 5.72 -9.81
N GLY A 38 -5.24 6.31 -8.64
CA GLY A 38 -4.01 6.95 -8.18
C GLY A 38 -3.65 6.46 -6.80
N TYR A 39 -2.38 6.35 -6.50
CA TYR A 39 -1.91 6.06 -5.17
C TYR A 39 -0.74 6.96 -4.80
N PHE A 40 -0.55 7.15 -3.52
CA PHE A 40 0.60 7.85 -2.98
C PHE A 40 1.17 7.08 -1.80
N ASN A 41 2.47 7.21 -1.61
CA ASN A 41 3.19 6.69 -0.47
C ASN A 41 4.06 7.81 0.09
N ALA A 42 3.97 8.04 1.38
CA ALA A 42 4.85 8.94 2.12
C ALA A 42 5.49 8.17 3.26
N GLU A 43 6.81 8.21 3.36
CA GLU A 43 7.56 7.49 4.39
C GLU A 43 8.66 8.38 4.94
N LEU A 44 8.67 8.52 6.27
CA LEU A 44 9.73 9.18 7.03
C LEU A 44 10.59 8.11 7.68
N ARG A 45 11.87 8.10 7.36
CA ARG A 45 12.84 7.13 7.86
C ARG A 45 13.85 7.80 8.78
N TRP A 46 14.11 7.15 9.92
CA TRP A 46 15.09 7.60 10.87
C TRP A 46 16.02 6.44 11.27
N ASN A 47 17.30 6.55 10.91
CA ASN A 47 18.34 5.66 11.37
C ASN A 47 18.84 6.19 12.71
N PHE A 48 18.50 5.50 13.80
CA PHE A 48 18.75 5.98 15.13
C PHE A 48 19.94 5.32 15.83
N TRP A 49 20.37 4.13 15.35
CA TRP A 49 21.48 3.42 15.97
C TRP A 49 22.26 2.62 14.93
N ASN A 50 23.60 2.76 15.04
CA ASN A 50 24.56 1.96 14.26
C ASN A 50 25.63 1.46 15.21
N PHE A 51 25.89 0.16 15.18
CA PHE A 51 26.91 -0.47 15.99
C PHE A 51 27.58 -1.62 15.23
N THR A 52 28.73 -2.04 15.72
CA THR A 52 29.50 -3.13 15.12
C THR A 52 29.67 -4.26 16.14
N ILE A 53 29.22 -5.46 15.76
CA ILE A 53 29.41 -6.70 16.55
C ILE A 53 30.06 -7.73 15.64
N TRP A 54 31.13 -8.37 16.12
CA TRP A 54 31.86 -9.42 15.37
C TRP A 54 32.21 -9.02 13.94
N ASN A 55 32.77 -7.85 13.75
CA ASN A 55 33.08 -7.26 12.43
C ASN A 55 31.85 -7.07 11.50
N GLN A 56 30.64 -7.15 12.03
CA GLN A 56 29.42 -6.90 11.29
C GLN A 56 28.85 -5.53 11.67
N ASN A 57 28.59 -4.67 10.67
CA ASN A 57 27.91 -3.41 10.89
C ASN A 57 26.40 -3.65 10.94
N ILE A 58 25.78 -3.28 12.07
CA ILE A 58 24.35 -3.41 12.26
C ILE A 58 23.75 -2.00 12.42
N GLY A 59 22.82 -1.67 11.58
CA GLY A 59 22.04 -0.44 11.65
C GLY A 59 20.59 -0.71 12.04
N LEU A 60 20.07 0.09 12.96
CA LEU A 60 18.65 0.06 13.33
C LEU A 60 17.96 1.32 12.82
N MET A 61 16.91 1.13 12.05
CA MET A 61 16.12 2.20 11.47
C MET A 61 14.65 1.99 11.80
N VAL A 62 13.97 3.06 12.16
CA VAL A 62 12.51 3.10 12.26
C VAL A 62 11.95 3.97 11.16
N SER A 63 10.78 3.64 10.68
CA SER A 63 10.04 4.54 9.80
C SER A 63 8.56 4.59 10.14
N GLY A 64 7.98 5.76 9.89
CA GLY A 64 6.54 5.96 9.86
C GLY A 64 6.10 6.20 8.44
N PHE A 65 4.98 5.65 8.04
CA PHE A 65 4.47 5.80 6.69
C PHE A 65 2.97 6.08 6.64
N CYS A 66 2.57 6.73 5.55
CA CYS A 66 1.19 6.98 5.21
C CYS A 66 1.01 6.70 3.73
N ASP A 67 0.15 5.76 3.42
CA ASP A 67 -0.14 5.34 2.06
C ASP A 67 -1.61 5.62 1.75
N GLY A 68 -1.93 5.97 0.51
CA GLY A 68 -3.31 6.22 0.12
C GLY A 68 -3.62 5.84 -1.32
N ILE A 69 -4.88 5.50 -1.55
CA ILE A 69 -5.44 5.19 -2.87
C ILE A 69 -6.66 6.08 -3.10
N HIS A 70 -6.80 6.55 -4.33
CA HIS A 70 -8.01 7.23 -4.79
C HIS A 70 -8.44 6.70 -6.15
N VAL A 71 -9.73 6.40 -6.26
CA VAL A 71 -10.36 5.98 -7.53
C VAL A 71 -10.95 7.21 -8.20
N PHE A 72 -10.30 7.70 -9.23
CA PHE A 72 -10.76 8.87 -9.98
C PHE A 72 -11.91 8.54 -10.93
N ARG A 73 -11.88 7.33 -11.51
CA ARG A 73 -12.85 6.89 -12.50
C ARG A 73 -13.26 5.44 -12.22
N GLN A 74 -14.49 5.28 -11.80
CA GLN A 74 -15.09 3.97 -11.58
C GLN A 74 -15.46 3.29 -12.90
N TYR A 75 -15.67 1.97 -12.87
CA TYR A 75 -16.22 1.24 -14.00
C TYR A 75 -17.69 1.62 -14.18
N ASP A 76 -18.08 1.87 -15.43
CA ASP A 76 -19.48 2.03 -15.80
C ASP A 76 -20.07 0.64 -16.04
N LEU A 77 -20.97 0.24 -15.16
CA LEU A 77 -21.61 -1.08 -15.18
C LEU A 77 -23.01 -1.04 -15.80
N THR A 78 -23.46 0.12 -16.30
CA THR A 78 -24.82 0.29 -16.83
C THR A 78 -25.09 -0.57 -18.07
N ASN A 79 -24.05 -0.93 -18.82
CA ASN A 79 -24.15 -1.72 -20.05
C ASN A 79 -23.73 -3.17 -19.92
N VAL A 80 -23.52 -3.67 -18.69
CA VAL A 80 -23.10 -5.07 -18.48
C VAL A 80 -24.35 -5.94 -18.48
N THR A 81 -24.66 -6.55 -19.61
CA THR A 81 -25.72 -7.57 -19.75
C THR A 81 -25.23 -8.93 -19.23
N GLY A 82 -26.02 -9.58 -18.38
CA GLY A 82 -25.78 -10.94 -17.93
C GLY A 82 -25.43 -11.12 -16.44
N TYR A 83 -25.41 -10.05 -15.65
CA TYR A 83 -25.20 -10.11 -14.20
C TYR A 83 -26.47 -9.75 -13.43
N ALA A 84 -26.75 -10.50 -12.37
CA ALA A 84 -27.86 -10.18 -11.47
C ALA A 84 -27.59 -8.82 -10.76
N PRO A 85 -28.39 -7.78 -11.01
CA PRO A 85 -28.15 -6.44 -10.44
C PRO A 85 -28.13 -6.45 -8.90
N GLU A 86 -28.81 -7.40 -8.27
CA GLU A 86 -28.85 -7.53 -6.82
C GLU A 86 -27.52 -7.97 -6.20
N LEU A 87 -26.75 -8.81 -6.89
CA LEU A 87 -25.44 -9.24 -6.41
C LEU A 87 -24.40 -8.12 -6.51
N TYR A 88 -24.46 -7.30 -7.56
CA TYR A 88 -23.56 -6.20 -7.76
C TYR A 88 -23.74 -5.08 -6.76
N SER A 89 -24.98 -4.70 -6.48
CA SER A 89 -25.28 -3.64 -5.52
C SER A 89 -24.79 -3.93 -4.11
N LYS A 90 -24.66 -5.22 -3.77
CA LYS A 90 -24.15 -5.68 -2.47
C LYS A 90 -22.62 -5.55 -2.34
N PHE A 91 -21.88 -5.66 -3.44
CA PHE A 91 -20.41 -5.68 -3.44
C PHE A 91 -19.78 -4.44 -4.05
N ILE A 92 -20.48 -3.76 -4.96
CA ILE A 92 -19.96 -2.59 -5.68
C ILE A 92 -20.95 -1.44 -5.49
N ASN A 93 -20.50 -0.41 -4.80
CA ASN A 93 -21.30 0.79 -4.63
C ASN A 93 -21.15 1.70 -5.86
N THR A 94 -22.10 1.62 -6.77
CA THR A 94 -22.12 2.44 -8.00
C THR A 94 -22.71 3.82 -7.79
N SER A 95 -23.38 4.08 -6.67
CA SER A 95 -24.13 5.31 -6.42
C SER A 95 -23.33 6.41 -5.72
N ARG A 96 -22.17 6.12 -5.19
CA ARG A 96 -21.33 7.10 -4.48
C ARG A 96 -19.93 7.13 -5.07
N ARG A 97 -19.39 8.35 -5.20
CA ARG A 97 -17.96 8.53 -5.49
C ARG A 97 -17.16 7.81 -4.40
N ASP A 98 -16.21 7.02 -4.83
CA ASP A 98 -15.31 6.34 -3.91
C ASP A 98 -14.53 7.36 -3.09
N ARG A 99 -14.35 7.06 -1.83
CA ARG A 99 -13.57 7.91 -0.93
C ARG A 99 -12.10 7.54 -1.03
N MET A 100 -11.26 8.46 -0.65
CA MET A 100 -9.84 8.18 -0.49
C MET A 100 -9.62 7.12 0.60
N HIS A 101 -8.93 6.04 0.24
CA HIS A 101 -8.56 4.97 1.15
C HIS A 101 -7.17 5.27 1.68
N ILE A 102 -7.04 5.43 2.99
CA ILE A 102 -5.79 5.80 3.64
C ILE A 102 -5.41 4.72 4.64
N SER A 103 -4.13 4.40 4.67
CA SER A 103 -3.52 3.59 5.70
C SER A 103 -2.29 4.30 6.27
N ALA A 104 -2.00 4.03 7.52
CA ALA A 104 -0.80 4.53 8.18
C ALA A 104 -0.17 3.41 9.00
N GLY A 105 1.12 3.50 9.20
CA GLY A 105 1.84 2.48 9.94
C GLY A 105 3.26 2.86 10.28
N GLY A 106 3.95 1.88 10.84
CA GLY A 106 5.35 2.01 11.20
C GLY A 106 6.14 0.76 10.81
N SER A 107 7.43 0.91 10.71
CA SER A 107 8.34 -0.21 10.46
C SER A 107 9.59 -0.11 11.30
N LEU A 108 10.13 -1.28 11.64
CA LEU A 108 11.45 -1.47 12.20
C LEU A 108 12.30 -2.20 11.17
N LYS A 109 13.45 -1.62 10.86
CA LYS A 109 14.38 -2.18 9.87
C LYS A 109 15.72 -2.44 10.54
N VAL A 110 16.24 -3.64 10.33
CA VAL A 110 17.58 -4.05 10.75
C VAL A 110 18.43 -4.19 9.50
N ILE A 111 19.49 -3.41 9.42
CA ILE A 111 20.39 -3.36 8.28
C ILE A 111 21.69 -4.03 8.65
N PHE A 112 22.08 -5.06 7.91
CA PHE A 112 23.33 -5.77 8.10
C PHE A 112 24.33 -5.39 7.02
N ASN A 113 25.53 -4.99 7.42
CA ASN A 113 26.65 -4.65 6.53
C ASN A 113 26.31 -3.69 5.41
N ARG A 114 25.30 -2.84 5.59
CA ARG A 114 24.77 -1.91 4.59
C ARG A 114 24.16 -2.58 3.34
N ASN A 115 24.08 -3.90 3.30
CA ASN A 115 23.61 -4.63 2.10
C ASN A 115 22.33 -5.41 2.34
N PHE A 116 22.15 -5.99 3.52
CA PHE A 116 20.98 -6.84 3.79
C PHE A 116 20.06 -6.17 4.80
N ILE A 117 18.77 -6.14 4.49
CA ILE A 117 17.74 -5.54 5.35
C ILE A 117 16.71 -6.58 5.72
N ILE A 118 16.39 -6.65 7.00
CA ILE A 118 15.19 -7.28 7.53
C ILE A 118 14.25 -6.16 7.95
N ASN A 119 13.02 -6.21 7.48
CA ASN A 119 12.02 -5.21 7.73
C ASN A 119 10.75 -5.84 8.31
N ALA A 120 10.30 -5.34 9.45
CA ALA A 120 9.02 -5.66 10.06
C ALA A 120 8.14 -4.41 10.03
N GLU A 121 6.97 -4.51 9.43
CA GLU A 121 6.04 -3.42 9.26
C GLU A 121 4.69 -3.75 9.88
N ILE A 122 4.06 -2.75 10.48
CA ILE A 122 2.68 -2.81 10.94
C ILE A 122 1.90 -1.67 10.33
N ALA A 123 0.77 -1.98 9.74
CA ALA A 123 -0.09 -1.02 9.08
C ALA A 123 -1.54 -1.14 9.56
N ARG A 124 -2.23 -0.01 9.58
CA ARG A 124 -3.65 0.06 9.90
C ARG A 124 -4.38 0.93 8.87
N CYS A 125 -5.49 0.42 8.34
CA CYS A 125 -6.39 1.21 7.51
C CYS A 125 -7.33 2.07 8.34
N THR A 126 -7.68 3.22 7.79
CA THR A 126 -8.70 4.11 8.37
C THR A 126 -10.09 3.47 8.29
N SER A 127 -10.36 2.75 7.20
CA SER A 127 -11.65 2.07 6.99
C SER A 127 -11.52 0.56 7.24
N ARG A 128 -12.41 0.01 8.05
CA ARG A 128 -12.49 -1.44 8.29
C ARG A 128 -12.81 -2.26 7.04
N GLN A 129 -13.46 -1.65 6.06
CA GLN A 129 -13.79 -2.31 4.79
C GLN A 129 -12.55 -2.55 3.93
N ASP A 130 -11.54 -1.71 4.04
CA ASP A 130 -10.32 -1.79 3.25
C ASP A 130 -9.27 -2.70 3.88
N GLY A 131 -9.36 -2.91 5.17
CA GLY A 131 -8.47 -3.73 5.98
C GLY A 131 -8.57 -3.33 7.45
N THR A 132 -7.96 -4.11 8.33
CA THR A 132 -7.86 -3.76 9.76
C THR A 132 -6.40 -3.49 10.09
N TRP A 133 -5.76 -4.47 10.67
CA TRP A 133 -4.34 -4.50 10.93
C TRP A 133 -3.67 -5.43 9.93
N ALA A 134 -2.50 -5.06 9.49
CA ALA A 134 -1.64 -5.89 8.65
C ALA A 134 -0.21 -5.84 9.16
N ILE A 135 0.41 -7.00 9.26
CA ILE A 135 1.81 -7.15 9.66
C ILE A 135 2.56 -7.75 8.48
N TYR A 136 3.68 -7.16 8.14
CA TYR A 136 4.53 -7.60 7.04
C TYR A 136 5.95 -7.82 7.55
N CYS A 137 6.55 -8.92 7.11
CA CYS A 137 7.97 -9.18 7.31
C CYS A 137 8.59 -9.37 5.93
N ASN A 138 9.56 -8.55 5.62
CA ASN A 138 10.26 -8.58 4.35
C ASN A 138 11.77 -8.62 4.60
N SER A 139 12.48 -9.31 3.72
CA SER A 139 13.94 -9.25 3.67
C SER A 139 14.38 -8.92 2.26
N GLY A 140 15.49 -8.22 2.11
CA GLY A 140 15.99 -7.81 0.82
C GLY A 140 17.42 -7.32 0.89
N PHE A 141 17.98 -7.08 -0.27
CA PHE A 141 19.29 -6.45 -0.39
C PHE A 141 19.08 -4.96 -0.69
N TYR A 142 19.96 -4.15 -0.12
CA TYR A 142 20.02 -2.73 -0.36
C TYR A 142 21.05 -2.51 -1.49
N PHE A 143 20.56 -2.14 -2.65
CA PHE A 143 21.39 -1.72 -3.77
C PHE A 143 21.39 -0.22 -3.90
#